data_430b23091d0cd5b4f15ca6f8f71e826e
#
_entry.id   430b23091d0cd5b4f15ca6f8f71e826e
#
_cell.length_a   1.000
_cell.length_b   1.000
_cell.length_c   1.000
_cell.angle_alpha   90.00
_cell.angle_beta   90.00
_cell.angle_gamma   90.00
#
_symmetry.space_group_name_H-M   'P 1'
#
loop_
_entity.id
_entity.type
_entity.pdbx_description
1 polymer ?
#
loop_
_entity_poly.entity_id
_entity_poly.type
_entity_poly.pdbx_seq_one_letter_code
_entity_poly.pdbx_strand_id
1 'polypeptide(L)' 'MVDDGFVRVEIGLDGGQVLSMLVAPASAEALERALNAGAAGALELEAQDGTVLIVLSRVLYAKRFAREGRVGFQN' A
#
# COMPACT_ATOMS: atom_id res chain seq x y z
N MET A 1 7.46 -13.84 15.73
CA MET A 1 7.39 -13.64 15.25
C MET A 1 7.20 -13.19 14.46
N VAL A 2 7.02 -13.05 14.10
CA VAL A 2 6.80 -12.83 13.43
C VAL A 2 6.49 -11.92 12.84
N ASP A 3 6.75 -11.58 12.47
CA ASP A 3 6.50 -10.65 11.93
C ASP A 3 5.62 -10.60 11.08
N ASP A 4 5.17 -10.33 10.81
CA ASP A 4 4.19 -10.24 10.14
C ASP A 4 4.39 -9.85 8.83
N GLY A 5 5.25 -9.25 8.43
CA GLY A 5 5.49 -8.91 7.08
C GLY A 5 4.65 -7.77 6.55
N PHE A 6 3.88 -7.09 7.36
CA PHE A 6 3.14 -5.95 6.88
C PHE A 6 4.09 -4.92 6.31
N VAL A 7 3.68 -4.26 5.24
CA VAL A 7 4.49 -3.23 4.61
C VAL A 7 3.75 -1.91 4.63
N ARG A 8 4.50 -0.84 4.71
CA ARG A 8 3.92 0.48 4.75
C ARG A 8 3.70 1.00 3.36
N VAL A 9 2.49 1.49 3.10
CA VAL A 9 2.19 2.10 1.81
C VAL A 9 1.57 3.47 2.04
N GLU A 10 1.79 4.34 1.10
CA GLU A 10 1.18 5.65 1.08
C GLU A 10 0.43 5.77 -0.21
N ILE A 11 -0.84 6.15 -0.16
CA ILE A 11 -1.68 6.24 -1.33
C ILE A 11 -2.16 7.67 -1.45
N GLY A 12 -1.81 8.30 -2.56
CA GLY A 12 -2.27 9.66 -2.83
C GLY A 12 -3.54 9.62 -3.67
N LEU A 13 -4.55 10.33 -3.21
CA LEU A 13 -5.84 10.37 -3.89
C LEU A 13 -6.04 11.72 -4.53
N ASP A 14 -6.90 11.77 -5.55
CA ASP A 14 -7.22 13.05 -6.15
C ASP A 14 -7.88 13.91 -5.07
N GLY A 15 -7.77 15.19 -5.16
CA GLY A 15 -8.26 16.08 -4.13
C GLY A 15 -7.24 16.36 -3.03
N GLY A 16 -6.06 15.75 -3.11
CA GLY A 16 -5.00 16.05 -2.17
C GLY A 16 -4.96 15.21 -0.90
N GLN A 17 -5.80 14.21 -0.80
CA GLN A 17 -5.77 13.36 0.37
C GLN A 17 -4.70 12.31 0.26
N VAL A 18 -4.07 12.00 1.38
CA VAL A 18 -3.02 10.98 1.42
C VAL A 18 -3.35 10.02 2.54
N LEU A 19 -3.35 8.74 2.21
CA LEU A 19 -3.56 7.68 3.19
C LEU A 19 -2.26 6.96 3.44
N SER A 20 -2.00 6.64 4.70
CA SER A 20 -0.81 5.89 5.05
C SER A 20 -1.25 4.71 5.89
N MET A 21 -0.79 3.52 5.57
CA MET A 21 -1.24 2.33 6.29
C MET A 21 -0.24 1.21 6.13
N LEU A 22 -0.36 0.23 7.02
CA LEU A 22 0.41 -1.00 6.93
C LEU A 22 -0.50 -2.06 6.36
N VAL A 23 -0.10 -2.68 5.27
CA VAL A 23 -0.92 -3.69 4.60
C VAL A 23 -0.13 -4.98 4.41
N ALA A 24 -0.86 -6.07 4.23
CA ALA A 24 -0.22 -7.34 3.91
C ALA A 24 0.54 -7.22 2.59
N PRO A 25 1.67 -7.91 2.45
CA PRO A 25 2.45 -7.81 1.21
C PRO A 25 1.64 -8.17 -0.04
N ALA A 26 0.75 -9.15 0.06
CA ALA A 26 -0.08 -9.52 -1.07
C ALA A 26 -1.00 -8.37 -1.48
N SER A 27 -1.47 -7.58 -0.51
CA SER A 27 -2.32 -6.43 -0.80
C SER A 27 -1.51 -5.35 -1.51
N ALA A 28 -0.28 -5.11 -1.06
CA ALA A 28 0.56 -4.13 -1.71
C ALA A 28 0.84 -4.52 -3.16
N GLU A 29 1.09 -5.81 -3.40
CA GLU A 29 1.32 -6.28 -4.75
C GLU A 29 0.08 -6.18 -5.61
N ALA A 30 -1.08 -6.50 -5.04
CA ALA A 30 -2.33 -6.40 -5.78
C ALA A 30 -2.62 -4.96 -6.18
N LEU A 31 -2.33 -4.02 -5.28
CA LEU A 31 -2.52 -2.61 -5.59
C LEU A 31 -1.60 -2.18 -6.74
N GLU A 32 -0.35 -2.59 -6.66
CA GLU A 32 0.61 -2.25 -7.70
C GLU A 32 0.18 -2.81 -9.05
N ARG A 33 -0.25 -4.07 -9.07
CA ARG A 33 -0.70 -4.70 -10.29
C ARG A 33 -1.94 -4.00 -10.85
N ALA A 34 -2.89 -3.65 -9.99
CA ALA A 34 -4.11 -3.01 -10.42
C ALA A 34 -3.83 -1.64 -11.05
N LEU A 35 -2.92 -0.89 -10.43
CA LEU A 35 -2.59 0.43 -10.95
C LEU A 35 -1.84 0.33 -12.27
N ASN A 36 -0.92 -0.62 -12.37
CA ASN A 36 -0.20 -0.82 -13.62
C ASN A 36 -1.12 -1.25 -14.76
N ALA A 37 -2.16 -2.00 -14.44
CA ALA A 37 -3.09 -2.46 -15.45
C ALA A 37 -4.17 -1.43 -15.79
N GLY A 38 -4.21 -0.32 -15.07
CA GLY A 38 -5.28 0.65 -15.28
C GLY A 38 -6.62 0.10 -14.88
N ALA A 39 -6.66 -0.76 -13.89
CA ALA A 39 -7.90 -1.41 -13.50
C ALA A 39 -8.87 -0.41 -12.91
N ALA A 40 -10.15 -0.67 -13.07
CA ALA A 40 -11.18 0.16 -12.50
C ALA A 40 -11.82 -0.55 -11.31
N GLY A 41 -12.70 0.13 -10.64
CA GLY A 41 -13.44 -0.44 -9.53
C GLY A 41 -12.73 -0.26 -8.22
N ALA A 42 -13.03 -1.13 -7.28
CA ALA A 42 -12.48 -1.04 -5.94
C ALA A 42 -11.59 -2.22 -5.67
N LEU A 43 -10.58 -2.01 -4.86
CA LEU A 43 -9.65 -3.06 -4.46
C LEU A 43 -9.62 -3.12 -2.95
N GLU A 44 -9.69 -4.33 -2.43
CA GLU A 44 -9.59 -4.55 -1.00
C GLU A 44 -8.15 -4.67 -0.58
N LEU A 45 -7.76 -3.93 0.43
CA LEU A 45 -6.42 -4.04 1.01
C LEU A 45 -6.55 -4.55 2.44
N GLU A 46 -5.76 -5.53 2.77
CA GLU A 46 -5.78 -6.06 4.12
C GLU A 46 -4.81 -5.24 4.95
N ALA A 47 -5.34 -4.30 5.71
CA ALA A 47 -4.51 -3.46 6.56
C ALA A 47 -4.38 -4.09 7.94
N GLN A 48 -3.41 -3.62 8.69
CA GLN A 48 -3.12 -4.18 9.99
C GLN A 48 -4.32 -4.10 10.93
N ASP A 49 -5.11 -3.05 10.82
CA ASP A 49 -6.23 -2.86 11.71
C ASP A 49 -7.58 -3.03 11.01
N GLY A 50 -7.62 -3.64 9.85
CA GLY A 50 -8.89 -3.90 9.18
C GLY A 50 -8.72 -3.94 7.68
N THR A 51 -9.84 -3.97 6.98
CA THR A 51 -9.85 -4.01 5.53
C THR A 51 -10.18 -2.63 4.99
N VAL A 52 -9.40 -2.19 4.02
CA VAL A 52 -9.62 -0.89 3.39
C VAL A 52 -10.03 -1.13 1.95
N LEU A 53 -11.09 -0.47 1.53
CA LEU A 53 -11.56 -0.59 0.16
C LEU A 53 -11.15 0.70 -0.56
N ILE A 54 -10.33 0.55 -1.57
CA ILE A 54 -9.79 1.68 -2.30
C ILE A 54 -10.45 1.79 -3.66
N VAL A 55 -10.91 2.98 -4.03
CA VAL A 55 -11.48 3.23 -5.36
C VAL A 55 -10.34 3.56 -6.29
N LEU A 56 -10.05 2.65 -7.21
CA LEU A 56 -8.84 2.75 -8.02
C LEU A 56 -8.80 3.97 -8.91
N SER A 57 -9.95 4.42 -9.40
CA SER A 57 -9.96 5.59 -10.29
C SER A 57 -9.61 6.89 -9.57
N ARG A 58 -9.57 6.86 -8.24
CA ARG A 58 -9.22 8.06 -7.48
C ARG A 58 -7.78 8.07 -7.04
N VAL A 59 -7.03 7.02 -7.33
CA VAL A 59 -5.65 6.91 -6.87
C VAL A 59 -4.75 7.59 -7.89
N LEU A 60 -3.95 8.53 -7.41
CA LEU A 60 -2.96 9.21 -8.24
C LEU A 60 -1.63 8.50 -8.19
N TYR A 61 -1.26 7.97 -7.02
CA TYR A 61 -0.01 7.25 -6.87
C TYR A 61 -0.10 6.35 -5.64
N ALA A 62 0.76 5.37 -5.60
CA ALA A 62 0.94 4.55 -4.41
C ALA A 62 2.43 4.37 -4.21
N LYS A 63 2.88 4.56 -2.99
CA LYS A 63 4.29 4.40 -2.66
C LYS A 63 4.43 3.27 -1.66
N ARG A 64 5.27 2.32 -1.97
CA ARG A 64 5.60 1.26 -1.03
C ARG A 64 6.93 1.62 -0.40
N PHE A 65 6.94 1.76 0.92
CA PHE A 65 8.17 2.14 1.60
C PHE A 65 9.09 0.94 1.71
N ALA A 66 10.37 1.20 1.61
CA ALA A 66 11.35 0.15 1.79
C ALA A 66 11.31 -0.32 3.23
N ARG A 67 11.69 -1.62 3.45
CA ARG A 67 11.75 -2.13 4.76
C ARG A 67 12.73 -1.37 5.53
N GLU A 68 12.46 -1.07 6.74
CA GLU A 68 13.37 -0.40 7.50
C GLU A 68 14.32 -1.20 8.07
N GLY A 69 15.09 -1.03 8.52
CA GLY A 69 16.03 -1.84 9.10
C GLY A 69 17.14 -2.04 8.45
N ARG A 70 17.28 -1.87 8.24
CA ARG A 70 18.18 -2.20 7.88
C ARG A 70 19.11 -1.43 7.80
N VAL A 71 19.30 -1.20 7.89
CA VAL A 71 20.03 -0.67 7.97
C VAL A 71 20.96 -0.52 8.23
N GLY A 72 21.29 -0.46 8.23
CA GLY A 72 21.99 -0.36 8.57
C GLY A 72 22.88 -0.01 8.34
N PHE A 73 23.01 0.04 8.07
CA PHE A 73 23.73 0.34 7.93
C PHE A 73 24.43 0.75 7.94
N GLN A 74 24.49 0.81 7.89
CA GLN A 74 25.02 1.26 7.94
C GLN A 74 25.53 1.61 7.89
N ASN A 75 25.64 1.60 7.72
CA ASN A 75 26.07 2.07 7.75
C ASN A 75 26.38 2.25 7.83
#